data_b5f48db829bb00cc8a6ccc580079f69e
#
_entry.id   b5f48db829bb00cc8a6ccc580079f69e
#
_cell.length_a   1.000
_cell.length_b   1.000
_cell.length_c   1.000
_cell.angle_alpha   90.00
_cell.angle_beta   90.00
_cell.angle_gamma   90.00
#
_symmetry.space_group_name_H-M   'P 1'
#
loop_
_entity.id
_entity.type
_entity.pdbx_description
1 polymer ?
#
loop_
_entity_poly.entity_id
_entity_poly.type
_entity_poly.pdbx_seq_one_letter_code
_entity_poly.pdbx_strand_id
1 'polypeptide(L)'
;MAKDYIVKDIALAAFGRKELVIAETEMPGLMACREEFGTTKPLKGARIVGSLHMTIQTAALIETLTALGADVRWASCNIFSTQDHAAAAIAEAGIPVFAIKGQTLTEHWDYLDRSFMFPEGANMILDDGGDATLYVLLGARAEAGEEIIPVPQSEEEEVIKLQIAKRMKETPGFFTKTKAAIKGVSEETTTGVHRLYDLHKNGQLPFPAINVNDSVTKSKFDNKYGCKESLVDGIRRATDTMMAGKVAVVCGYGDVGKGSAASLRGAGARVKVTEVDPICALQAAMDGYEVTLLEDEVANADIFITTTGNKDVIRIEHIREMKDMAIVGNIGHFDNEIQVAALKNHKWTNIKEQVDMIEMPSGSRIILLSEGRLLNLGNATGHPSFVMSASFTNQVLAQIELWTKGADYAPGVYILPKELDEKVARLHLKKIGVKLTELRKDQADYIGVKVEGPFKAEHYRY
;
A
#
# COMPACT_ATOMS: atom_id res chain seq x y z
N MET A 1 -28.92 13.05 12.00
CA MET A 1 -28.55 12.22 10.84
C MET A 1 -27.99 10.90 11.35
N ALA A 2 -28.31 9.78 10.73
CA ALA A 2 -27.67 8.52 11.09
C ALA A 2 -26.15 8.65 10.90
N LYS A 3 -25.36 8.08 11.80
CA LYS A 3 -23.91 8.11 11.71
C LYS A 3 -23.48 7.22 10.54
N ASP A 4 -22.85 7.79 9.51
CA ASP A 4 -22.38 7.07 8.30
C ASP A 4 -20.89 6.77 8.41
N TYR A 5 -20.51 6.04 9.46
CA TYR A 5 -19.16 5.59 9.72
C TYR A 5 -19.13 4.37 10.65
N ILE A 6 -18.05 3.59 10.56
CA ILE A 6 -17.70 2.55 11.53
C ILE A 6 -16.26 2.76 11.94
N VAL A 7 -16.06 3.13 13.20
CA VAL A 7 -14.75 3.33 13.83
C VAL A 7 -14.75 2.72 15.23
N LYS A 8 -13.60 2.35 15.75
CA LYS A 8 -13.49 1.69 17.05
C LYS A 8 -14.02 2.53 18.20
N ASP A 9 -13.58 3.79 18.26
CA ASP A 9 -14.01 4.74 19.28
C ASP A 9 -13.89 6.17 18.73
N ILE A 10 -15.02 6.87 18.63
CA ILE A 10 -15.05 8.26 18.15
C ILE A 10 -14.35 9.22 19.13
N ALA A 11 -14.23 8.89 20.41
CA ALA A 11 -13.53 9.71 21.38
C ALA A 11 -12.02 9.88 21.07
N LEU A 12 -11.46 9.03 20.22
CA LEU A 12 -10.08 9.16 19.73
C LEU A 12 -9.89 10.29 18.71
N ALA A 13 -10.94 10.90 18.21
CA ALA A 13 -10.87 11.93 17.16
C ALA A 13 -9.99 13.12 17.53
N ALA A 14 -10.11 13.62 18.78
CA ALA A 14 -9.31 14.74 19.25
C ALA A 14 -7.79 14.41 19.27
N PHE A 15 -7.42 13.18 19.55
CA PHE A 15 -6.04 12.69 19.47
C PHE A 15 -5.60 12.61 18.00
N GLY A 16 -6.41 11.99 17.14
CA GLY A 16 -6.14 11.91 15.70
C GLY A 16 -5.95 13.28 15.06
N ARG A 17 -6.75 14.27 15.45
CA ARG A 17 -6.62 15.65 14.95
C ARG A 17 -5.27 16.27 15.31
N LYS A 18 -4.74 16.02 16.50
CA LYS A 18 -3.42 16.50 16.92
C LYS A 18 -2.29 15.87 16.09
N GLU A 19 -2.38 14.57 15.82
CA GLU A 19 -1.39 13.89 14.98
C GLU A 19 -1.48 14.33 13.50
N LEU A 20 -2.68 14.63 12.99
CA LEU A 20 -2.85 15.22 11.65
C LEU A 20 -2.11 16.53 11.50
N VAL A 21 -2.11 17.41 12.52
CA VAL A 21 -1.35 18.66 12.49
C VAL A 21 0.15 18.41 12.30
N ILE A 22 0.70 17.38 12.95
CA ILE A 22 2.11 17.00 12.77
C ILE A 22 2.32 16.45 11.35
N ALA A 23 1.47 15.53 10.91
CA ALA A 23 1.58 14.91 9.59
C ALA A 23 1.53 15.94 8.46
N GLU A 24 0.61 16.90 8.52
CA GLU A 24 0.47 17.95 7.51
C GLU A 24 1.73 18.82 7.39
N THR A 25 2.46 19.07 8.49
CA THR A 25 3.75 19.79 8.42
C THR A 25 4.83 19.00 7.67
N GLU A 26 4.72 17.69 7.64
CA GLU A 26 5.64 16.77 6.95
C GLU A 26 5.11 16.30 5.59
N MET A 27 3.94 16.78 5.13
CA MET A 27 3.32 16.40 3.85
C MET A 27 3.19 17.59 2.88
N PRO A 28 4.33 18.22 2.49
CA PRO A 28 4.31 19.47 1.73
C PRO A 28 3.64 19.34 0.35
N GLY A 29 3.70 18.17 -0.29
CA GLY A 29 3.06 17.94 -1.57
C GLY A 29 1.54 18.01 -1.49
N LEU A 30 0.93 17.36 -0.47
CA LEU A 30 -0.52 17.45 -0.26
C LEU A 30 -0.96 18.86 0.12
N MET A 31 -0.21 19.53 0.98
CA MET A 31 -0.53 20.91 1.36
C MET A 31 -0.45 21.86 0.16
N ALA A 32 0.55 21.70 -0.69
CA ALA A 32 0.65 22.45 -1.94
C ALA A 32 -0.51 22.16 -2.91
N CYS A 33 -0.99 20.92 -2.99
CA CYS A 33 -2.19 20.59 -3.78
C CYS A 33 -3.44 21.28 -3.23
N ARG A 34 -3.61 21.34 -1.91
CA ARG A 34 -4.74 22.10 -1.31
C ARG A 34 -4.67 23.59 -1.63
N GLU A 35 -3.47 24.18 -1.58
CA GLU A 35 -3.23 25.59 -1.92
C GLU A 35 -3.51 25.86 -3.41
N GLU A 36 -2.96 25.03 -4.30
CA GLU A 36 -3.07 25.22 -5.76
C GLU A 36 -4.49 24.99 -6.27
N PHE A 37 -5.13 23.90 -5.83
CA PHE A 37 -6.41 23.44 -6.40
C PHE A 37 -7.65 23.69 -5.54
N GLY A 38 -7.49 24.07 -4.28
CA GLY A 38 -8.60 24.23 -3.33
C GLY A 38 -9.67 25.24 -3.76
N THR A 39 -9.28 26.29 -4.50
CA THR A 39 -10.22 27.30 -5.03
C THR A 39 -10.95 26.79 -6.26
N THR A 40 -10.27 26.11 -7.19
CA THR A 40 -10.82 25.63 -8.46
C THR A 40 -11.66 24.37 -8.31
N LYS A 41 -11.39 23.58 -7.26
CA LYS A 41 -12.08 22.33 -6.94
C LYS A 41 -12.19 21.37 -8.14
N PRO A 42 -11.07 20.94 -8.71
CA PRO A 42 -11.08 20.14 -9.94
C PRO A 42 -11.77 18.77 -9.79
N LEU A 43 -11.94 18.27 -8.56
CA LEU A 43 -12.63 17.01 -8.28
C LEU A 43 -14.13 17.18 -7.96
N LYS A 44 -14.71 18.37 -8.20
CA LYS A 44 -16.15 18.57 -7.97
C LYS A 44 -16.99 17.57 -8.77
N GLY A 45 -17.85 16.81 -8.05
CA GLY A 45 -18.70 15.76 -8.62
C GLY A 45 -18.03 14.38 -8.68
N ALA A 46 -16.74 14.27 -8.36
CA ALA A 46 -16.10 12.98 -8.16
C ALA A 46 -16.61 12.36 -6.84
N ARG A 47 -17.03 11.09 -6.92
CA ARG A 47 -17.45 10.27 -5.77
C ARG A 47 -16.46 9.13 -5.65
N ILE A 48 -15.45 9.33 -4.81
CA ILE A 48 -14.27 8.48 -4.71
C ILE A 48 -14.47 7.43 -3.63
N VAL A 49 -14.44 6.16 -4.03
CA VAL A 49 -14.22 5.05 -3.12
C VAL A 49 -12.73 4.95 -2.85
N GLY A 50 -12.32 5.08 -1.60
CA GLY A 50 -10.96 4.81 -1.17
C GLY A 50 -10.87 3.44 -0.50
N SER A 51 -9.93 2.64 -0.94
CA SER A 51 -9.53 1.36 -0.35
C SER A 51 -8.02 1.37 -0.15
N LEU A 52 -7.58 2.01 0.94
CA LEU A 52 -6.17 2.17 1.26
C LEU A 52 -6.01 2.28 2.79
N HIS A 53 -4.87 1.86 3.33
CA HIS A 53 -4.56 1.84 4.75
C HIS A 53 -5.04 3.10 5.48
N MET A 54 -5.92 2.96 6.49
CA MET A 54 -6.49 4.11 7.21
C MET A 54 -5.53 4.65 8.27
N THR A 55 -4.46 5.29 7.84
CA THR A 55 -3.43 5.92 8.69
C THR A 55 -3.66 7.43 8.83
N ILE A 56 -2.85 8.09 9.68
CA ILE A 56 -2.85 9.56 9.79
C ILE A 56 -2.51 10.23 8.45
N GLN A 57 -1.58 9.67 7.69
CA GLN A 57 -1.22 10.19 6.38
C GLN A 57 -2.39 10.06 5.38
N THR A 58 -3.11 8.96 5.46
CA THR A 58 -4.34 8.75 4.65
C THR A 58 -5.45 9.72 5.06
N ALA A 59 -5.58 10.05 6.34
CA ALA A 59 -6.51 11.09 6.78
C ALA A 59 -6.19 12.45 6.12
N ALA A 60 -4.91 12.82 6.00
CA ALA A 60 -4.49 14.02 5.28
C ALA A 60 -4.81 13.94 3.77
N LEU A 61 -4.68 12.76 3.14
CA LEU A 61 -5.10 12.53 1.75
C LEU A 61 -6.61 12.71 1.58
N ILE A 62 -7.42 12.07 2.43
CA ILE A 62 -8.89 12.16 2.39
C ILE A 62 -9.34 13.62 2.49
N GLU A 63 -8.81 14.38 3.44
CA GLU A 63 -9.13 15.79 3.61
C GLU A 63 -8.66 16.63 2.41
N THR A 64 -7.55 16.25 1.79
CA THR A 64 -7.09 16.91 0.56
C THR A 64 -8.06 16.68 -0.59
N LEU A 65 -8.44 15.43 -0.88
CA LEU A 65 -9.42 15.10 -1.92
C LEU A 65 -10.75 15.83 -1.69
N THR A 66 -11.21 15.89 -0.44
CA THR A 66 -12.43 16.62 -0.05
C THR A 66 -12.28 18.11 -0.27
N ALA A 67 -11.14 18.71 0.10
CA ALA A 67 -10.86 20.12 -0.14
C ALA A 67 -10.86 20.48 -1.64
N LEU A 68 -10.45 19.53 -2.49
CA LEU A 68 -10.47 19.65 -3.94
C LEU A 68 -11.86 19.39 -4.56
N GLY A 69 -12.88 19.15 -3.74
CA GLY A 69 -14.29 19.07 -4.15
C GLY A 69 -14.84 17.67 -4.35
N ALA A 70 -14.10 16.61 -4.03
CA ALA A 70 -14.61 15.25 -4.09
C ALA A 70 -15.53 14.92 -2.91
N ASP A 71 -16.52 14.07 -3.16
CA ASP A 71 -17.18 13.29 -2.14
C ASP A 71 -16.39 11.99 -1.93
N VAL A 72 -16.00 11.70 -0.69
CA VAL A 72 -15.11 10.58 -0.38
C VAL A 72 -15.77 9.65 0.62
N ARG A 73 -15.63 8.33 0.40
CA ARG A 73 -15.98 7.27 1.35
C ARG A 73 -14.80 6.30 1.41
N TRP A 74 -14.42 5.88 2.62
CA TRP A 74 -13.14 5.18 2.79
C TRP A 74 -13.25 3.90 3.60
N ALA A 75 -12.53 2.85 3.16
CA ALA A 75 -12.28 1.64 3.93
C ALA A 75 -10.76 1.35 3.95
N SER A 76 -10.28 0.63 4.96
CA SER A 76 -8.90 0.19 4.98
C SER A 76 -8.71 -1.04 4.08
N CYS A 77 -7.61 -1.11 3.34
CA CYS A 77 -7.27 -2.26 2.49
C CYS A 77 -6.58 -3.41 3.25
N ASN A 78 -6.41 -3.30 4.56
CA ASN A 78 -5.77 -4.32 5.39
C ASN A 78 -6.36 -4.35 6.80
N ILE A 79 -6.56 -5.55 7.34
CA ILE A 79 -7.23 -5.76 8.63
C ILE A 79 -6.44 -5.24 9.85
N PHE A 80 -5.12 -5.05 9.74
CA PHE A 80 -4.25 -4.64 10.87
C PHE A 80 -3.66 -3.25 10.72
N SER A 81 -3.85 -2.57 9.59
CA SER A 81 -3.14 -1.31 9.29
C SER A 81 -3.84 -0.04 9.75
N THR A 82 -5.11 -0.12 10.16
CA THR A 82 -5.86 1.05 10.62
C THR A 82 -5.24 1.66 11.87
N GLN A 83 -5.11 2.98 11.88
CA GLN A 83 -4.90 3.78 13.08
C GLN A 83 -6.27 4.31 13.54
N ASP A 84 -6.82 3.75 14.62
CA ASP A 84 -8.20 4.00 15.05
C ASP A 84 -8.48 5.48 15.33
N HIS A 85 -7.48 6.24 15.79
CA HIS A 85 -7.60 7.68 16.01
C HIS A 85 -7.62 8.48 14.69
N ALA A 86 -6.99 7.99 13.64
CA ALA A 86 -7.08 8.59 12.31
C ALA A 86 -8.49 8.41 11.72
N ALA A 87 -9.02 7.18 11.80
CA ALA A 87 -10.39 6.90 11.37
C ALA A 87 -11.41 7.74 12.16
N ALA A 88 -11.24 7.86 13.48
CA ALA A 88 -12.09 8.68 14.32
C ALA A 88 -12.06 10.17 13.93
N ALA A 89 -10.88 10.74 13.61
CA ALA A 89 -10.74 12.13 13.20
C ALA A 89 -11.49 12.42 11.88
N ILE A 90 -11.43 11.49 10.92
CA ILE A 90 -12.15 11.61 9.64
C ILE A 90 -13.65 11.47 9.84
N ALA A 91 -14.09 10.52 10.68
CA ALA A 91 -15.50 10.36 11.05
C ALA A 91 -16.08 11.61 11.72
N GLU A 92 -15.34 12.21 12.66
CA GLU A 92 -15.75 13.48 13.33
C GLU A 92 -15.84 14.64 12.36
N ALA A 93 -14.98 14.70 11.34
CA ALA A 93 -15.04 15.68 10.26
C ALA A 93 -16.25 15.48 9.33
N GLY A 94 -17.06 14.43 9.54
CA GLY A 94 -18.25 14.15 8.76
C GLY A 94 -17.98 13.43 7.44
N ILE A 95 -16.82 12.86 7.24
CA ILE A 95 -16.45 12.07 6.06
C ILE A 95 -16.71 10.58 6.39
N PRO A 96 -17.48 9.86 5.56
CA PRO A 96 -17.75 8.45 5.78
C PRO A 96 -16.48 7.59 5.74
N VAL A 97 -16.21 6.88 6.83
CA VAL A 97 -15.05 5.99 6.98
C VAL A 97 -15.44 4.73 7.72
N PHE A 98 -14.97 3.59 7.22
CA PHE A 98 -15.29 2.25 7.73
C PHE A 98 -13.98 1.50 7.95
N ALA A 99 -13.38 1.62 9.14
CA ALA A 99 -12.07 1.04 9.42
C ALA A 99 -11.85 0.88 10.94
N ILE A 100 -11.44 -0.31 11.34
CA ILE A 100 -11.07 -0.66 12.72
C ILE A 100 -9.79 -1.50 12.68
N LYS A 101 -8.80 -1.20 13.52
CA LYS A 101 -7.63 -2.07 13.66
C LYS A 101 -8.02 -3.41 14.26
N GLY A 102 -7.68 -4.50 13.55
CA GLY A 102 -8.05 -5.85 13.95
C GLY A 102 -9.46 -6.27 13.51
N GLN A 103 -10.03 -5.60 12.49
CA GLN A 103 -11.27 -6.05 11.86
C GLN A 103 -11.10 -7.45 11.26
N THR A 104 -12.16 -8.25 11.28
CA THR A 104 -12.18 -9.58 10.65
C THR A 104 -12.23 -9.46 9.12
N LEU A 105 -11.94 -10.55 8.39
CA LEU A 105 -12.09 -10.57 6.94
C LEU A 105 -13.55 -10.29 6.48
N THR A 106 -14.52 -10.78 7.23
CA THR A 106 -15.94 -10.46 6.96
C THR A 106 -16.25 -8.98 7.12
N GLU A 107 -15.74 -8.35 8.18
CA GLU A 107 -15.87 -6.90 8.38
C GLU A 107 -15.11 -6.12 7.31
N HIS A 108 -13.93 -6.58 6.89
CA HIS A 108 -13.16 -5.95 5.83
C HIS A 108 -13.98 -5.80 4.55
N TRP A 109 -14.59 -6.88 4.05
CA TRP A 109 -15.40 -6.84 2.84
C TRP A 109 -16.76 -6.13 3.01
N ASP A 110 -17.38 -6.18 4.21
CA ASP A 110 -18.57 -5.38 4.52
C ASP A 110 -18.25 -3.88 4.57
N TYR A 111 -17.09 -3.49 5.11
CA TYR A 111 -16.63 -2.09 5.18
C TYR A 111 -16.30 -1.55 3.80
N LEU A 112 -15.64 -2.35 2.97
CA LEU A 112 -15.37 -2.01 1.58
C LEU A 112 -16.69 -1.83 0.80
N ASP A 113 -17.64 -2.74 0.94
CA ASP A 113 -18.96 -2.61 0.34
C ASP A 113 -19.66 -1.30 0.73
N ARG A 114 -19.63 -0.93 2.02
CA ARG A 114 -20.22 0.33 2.51
C ARG A 114 -19.55 1.57 1.92
N SER A 115 -18.29 1.51 1.58
CA SER A 115 -17.60 2.63 0.94
C SER A 115 -18.14 2.96 -0.47
N PHE A 116 -18.81 2.01 -1.12
CA PHE A 116 -19.49 2.24 -2.40
C PHE A 116 -20.88 2.89 -2.29
N MET A 117 -21.45 3.03 -1.09
CA MET A 117 -22.83 3.46 -0.87
C MET A 117 -23.00 4.99 -0.97
N PHE A 118 -22.72 5.57 -2.12
CA PHE A 118 -23.09 6.95 -2.42
C PHE A 118 -24.54 7.03 -2.90
N PRO A 119 -25.29 8.11 -2.59
CA PRO A 119 -26.66 8.29 -3.09
C PRO A 119 -26.79 8.16 -4.61
N GLU A 120 -25.83 8.68 -5.36
CA GLU A 120 -25.78 8.65 -6.83
C GLU A 120 -24.83 7.59 -7.40
N GLY A 121 -24.29 6.70 -6.56
CA GLY A 121 -23.29 5.69 -6.88
C GLY A 121 -21.86 6.25 -7.00
N ALA A 122 -20.88 5.38 -6.78
CA ALA A 122 -19.47 5.70 -6.95
C ALA A 122 -19.12 5.91 -8.42
N ASN A 123 -18.14 6.79 -8.71
CA ASN A 123 -17.67 7.04 -10.09
C ASN A 123 -16.14 7.13 -10.22
N MET A 124 -15.40 7.02 -9.13
CA MET A 124 -13.93 6.95 -9.08
C MET A 124 -13.50 5.96 -8.01
N ILE A 125 -12.36 5.32 -8.22
CA ILE A 125 -11.72 4.44 -7.23
C ILE A 125 -10.29 4.92 -6.99
N LEU A 126 -9.87 4.93 -5.72
CA LEU A 126 -8.50 5.04 -5.26
C LEU A 126 -8.19 3.76 -4.49
N ASP A 127 -7.38 2.89 -5.06
CA ASP A 127 -7.17 1.52 -4.59
C ASP A 127 -5.73 1.28 -4.14
N ASP A 128 -5.56 0.31 -3.25
CA ASP A 128 -4.27 -0.19 -2.78
C ASP A 128 -4.37 -1.71 -2.62
N GLY A 129 -3.80 -2.43 -3.58
CA GLY A 129 -3.90 -3.88 -3.71
C GLY A 129 -5.01 -4.35 -4.65
N GLY A 130 -5.86 -3.44 -5.14
CA GLY A 130 -6.87 -3.73 -6.16
C GLY A 130 -8.15 -4.35 -5.65
N ASP A 131 -8.43 -4.33 -4.34
CA ASP A 131 -9.60 -5.00 -3.76
C ASP A 131 -10.91 -4.31 -4.13
N ALA A 132 -10.96 -2.98 -4.15
CA ALA A 132 -12.16 -2.25 -4.57
C ALA A 132 -12.47 -2.48 -6.06
N THR A 133 -11.45 -2.47 -6.89
CA THR A 133 -11.56 -2.78 -8.32
C THR A 133 -12.05 -4.22 -8.55
N LEU A 134 -11.43 -5.19 -7.86
CA LEU A 134 -11.78 -6.60 -7.93
C LEU A 134 -13.23 -6.82 -7.50
N TYR A 135 -13.67 -6.21 -6.40
CA TYR A 135 -15.03 -6.32 -5.87
C TYR A 135 -16.08 -5.92 -6.90
N VAL A 136 -15.90 -4.78 -7.56
CA VAL A 136 -16.83 -4.28 -8.59
C VAL A 136 -16.82 -5.19 -9.82
N LEU A 137 -15.65 -5.61 -10.30
CA LEU A 137 -15.54 -6.40 -11.53
C LEU A 137 -16.05 -7.83 -11.35
N LEU A 138 -15.72 -8.50 -10.23
CA LEU A 138 -16.27 -9.81 -9.90
C LEU A 138 -17.79 -9.76 -9.71
N GLY A 139 -18.27 -8.76 -8.98
CA GLY A 139 -19.70 -8.56 -8.78
C GLY A 139 -20.46 -8.36 -10.09
N ALA A 140 -19.93 -7.57 -11.01
CA ALA A 140 -20.55 -7.37 -12.33
C ALA A 140 -20.55 -8.63 -13.19
N ARG A 141 -19.53 -9.47 -13.09
CA ARG A 141 -19.48 -10.79 -13.75
C ARG A 141 -20.53 -11.74 -13.14
N ALA A 142 -20.65 -11.76 -11.81
CA ALA A 142 -21.66 -12.55 -11.13
C ALA A 142 -23.10 -12.11 -11.51
N GLU A 143 -23.36 -10.80 -11.63
CA GLU A 143 -24.65 -10.28 -12.12
C GLU A 143 -24.93 -10.67 -13.58
N ALA A 144 -23.88 -10.85 -14.39
CA ALA A 144 -24.02 -11.36 -15.75
C ALA A 144 -24.25 -12.88 -15.82
N GLY A 145 -24.29 -13.57 -14.68
CA GLY A 145 -24.52 -15.02 -14.58
C GLY A 145 -23.25 -15.86 -14.68
N GLU A 146 -22.05 -15.25 -14.59
CA GLU A 146 -20.81 -15.99 -14.54
C GLU A 146 -20.60 -16.61 -13.16
N GLU A 147 -20.08 -17.84 -13.13
CA GLU A 147 -19.64 -18.45 -11.88
C GLU A 147 -18.29 -17.85 -11.47
N ILE A 148 -18.31 -16.96 -10.49
CA ILE A 148 -17.10 -16.36 -9.91
C ILE A 148 -16.57 -17.25 -8.79
N ILE A 149 -15.24 -17.41 -8.71
CA ILE A 149 -14.57 -18.17 -7.64
C ILE A 149 -15.28 -19.53 -7.41
N PRO A 150 -15.26 -20.45 -8.39
CA PRO A 150 -16.03 -21.70 -8.29
C PRO A 150 -15.60 -22.55 -7.09
N VAL A 151 -14.29 -22.60 -6.80
CA VAL A 151 -13.71 -23.26 -5.63
C VAL A 151 -12.78 -22.27 -4.93
N PRO A 152 -13.17 -21.65 -3.81
CA PRO A 152 -12.31 -20.76 -3.04
C PRO A 152 -11.03 -21.47 -2.60
N GLN A 153 -9.89 -20.81 -2.82
CA GLN A 153 -8.58 -21.31 -2.43
C GLN A 153 -8.09 -20.73 -1.10
N SER A 154 -8.80 -19.70 -0.61
CA SER A 154 -8.50 -19.03 0.66
C SER A 154 -9.80 -18.63 1.36
N GLU A 155 -9.70 -18.33 2.66
CA GLU A 155 -10.79 -17.76 3.44
C GLU A 155 -11.26 -16.42 2.87
N GLU A 156 -10.34 -15.62 2.37
CA GLU A 156 -10.62 -14.32 1.75
C GLU A 156 -11.48 -14.47 0.49
N GLU A 157 -11.17 -15.45 -0.38
CA GLU A 157 -11.99 -15.75 -1.57
C GLU A 157 -13.40 -16.23 -1.22
N GLU A 158 -13.54 -16.96 -0.11
CA GLU A 158 -14.86 -17.38 0.39
C GLU A 158 -15.67 -16.18 0.86
N VAL A 159 -15.06 -15.30 1.65
CA VAL A 159 -15.72 -14.13 2.22
C VAL A 159 -16.14 -13.12 1.15
N ILE A 160 -15.27 -12.80 0.17
CA ILE A 160 -15.64 -11.89 -0.94
C ILE A 160 -16.79 -12.45 -1.76
N LYS A 161 -16.80 -13.77 -2.04
CA LYS A 161 -17.90 -14.43 -2.75
C LYS A 161 -19.22 -14.27 -2.02
N LEU A 162 -19.22 -14.49 -0.70
CA LEU A 162 -20.42 -14.31 0.15
C LEU A 162 -20.89 -12.86 0.19
N GLN A 163 -19.97 -11.89 0.29
CA GLN A 163 -20.30 -10.47 0.30
C GLN A 163 -20.91 -10.01 -1.03
N ILE A 164 -20.36 -10.46 -2.16
CA ILE A 164 -20.93 -10.19 -3.49
C ILE A 164 -22.35 -10.75 -3.59
N ALA A 165 -22.56 -12.01 -3.19
CA ALA A 165 -23.90 -12.63 -3.21
C ALA A 165 -24.90 -11.89 -2.33
N LYS A 166 -24.48 -11.41 -1.14
CA LYS A 166 -25.27 -10.56 -0.24
C LYS A 166 -25.68 -9.27 -0.95
N ARG A 167 -24.74 -8.53 -1.54
CA ARG A 167 -25.01 -7.25 -2.22
C ARG A 167 -25.94 -7.42 -3.42
N MET A 168 -25.74 -8.45 -4.24
CA MET A 168 -26.62 -8.75 -5.38
C MET A 168 -28.06 -8.98 -4.95
N LYS A 169 -28.26 -9.65 -3.80
CA LYS A 169 -29.61 -9.89 -3.24
C LYS A 169 -30.24 -8.61 -2.69
N GLU A 170 -29.47 -7.76 -2.01
CA GLU A 170 -29.95 -6.50 -1.42
C GLU A 170 -30.24 -5.44 -2.48
N THR A 171 -29.41 -5.36 -3.52
CA THR A 171 -29.49 -4.34 -4.56
C THR A 171 -29.16 -4.94 -5.94
N PRO A 172 -30.12 -5.62 -6.61
CA PRO A 172 -29.89 -6.19 -7.94
C PRO A 172 -29.43 -5.14 -8.96
N GLY A 173 -28.43 -5.47 -9.75
CA GLY A 173 -27.83 -4.57 -10.74
C GLY A 173 -26.84 -3.53 -10.17
N PHE A 174 -26.50 -3.63 -8.89
CA PHE A 174 -25.58 -2.70 -8.23
C PHE A 174 -24.20 -2.66 -8.90
N PHE A 175 -23.59 -3.82 -9.09
CA PHE A 175 -22.24 -3.92 -9.65
C PHE A 175 -22.17 -3.51 -11.12
N THR A 176 -23.17 -3.88 -11.92
CA THR A 176 -23.26 -3.49 -13.33
C THR A 176 -23.37 -1.98 -13.46
N LYS A 177 -24.19 -1.32 -12.64
CA LYS A 177 -24.34 0.14 -12.63
C LYS A 177 -23.06 0.81 -12.15
N THR A 178 -22.45 0.32 -11.08
CA THR A 178 -21.19 0.86 -10.53
C THR A 178 -20.08 0.75 -11.55
N LYS A 179 -19.87 -0.43 -12.15
CA LYS A 179 -18.87 -0.63 -13.20
C LYS A 179 -19.04 0.36 -14.36
N ALA A 180 -20.28 0.60 -14.79
CA ALA A 180 -20.55 1.54 -15.88
C ALA A 180 -20.34 3.01 -15.49
N ALA A 181 -20.44 3.35 -14.21
CA ALA A 181 -20.26 4.71 -13.70
C ALA A 181 -18.78 5.08 -13.42
N ILE A 182 -17.93 4.08 -13.13
CA ILE A 182 -16.50 4.32 -12.84
C ILE A 182 -15.80 4.91 -14.06
N LYS A 183 -15.19 6.08 -13.90
CA LYS A 183 -14.42 6.78 -14.91
C LYS A 183 -12.94 6.41 -14.90
N GLY A 184 -12.43 5.93 -13.78
CA GLY A 184 -11.05 5.49 -13.64
C GLY A 184 -10.68 5.05 -12.24
N VAL A 185 -9.52 4.41 -12.16
CA VAL A 185 -8.89 3.88 -10.94
C VAL A 185 -7.47 4.41 -10.84
N SER A 186 -7.03 4.84 -9.65
CA SER A 186 -5.61 4.99 -9.34
C SER A 186 -5.19 3.91 -8.35
N GLU A 187 -4.07 3.24 -8.61
CA GLU A 187 -3.58 2.09 -7.83
C GLU A 187 -2.22 2.41 -7.20
N GLU A 188 -2.13 2.17 -5.88
CA GLU A 188 -0.98 2.53 -5.05
C GLU A 188 0.15 1.51 -5.09
N THR A 189 -0.13 0.21 -5.18
CA THR A 189 0.86 -0.82 -4.87
C THR A 189 1.13 -1.79 -6.02
N THR A 190 2.34 -2.37 -6.04
CA THR A 190 2.80 -3.32 -7.06
C THR A 190 1.82 -4.46 -7.30
N THR A 191 1.23 -5.02 -6.25
CA THR A 191 0.32 -6.17 -6.37
C THR A 191 -0.99 -5.80 -7.06
N GLY A 192 -1.58 -4.65 -6.70
CA GLY A 192 -2.78 -4.14 -7.38
C GLY A 192 -2.49 -3.78 -8.84
N VAL A 193 -1.32 -3.23 -9.11
CA VAL A 193 -0.87 -2.95 -10.50
C VAL A 193 -0.77 -4.23 -11.33
N HIS A 194 -0.23 -5.31 -10.77
CA HIS A 194 -0.19 -6.61 -11.47
C HIS A 194 -1.61 -7.10 -11.79
N ARG A 195 -2.54 -7.01 -10.85
CA ARG A 195 -3.96 -7.34 -11.08
C ARG A 195 -4.57 -6.51 -12.21
N LEU A 196 -4.27 -5.20 -12.26
CA LEU A 196 -4.75 -4.32 -13.33
C LEU A 196 -4.19 -4.71 -14.70
N TYR A 197 -2.90 -5.05 -14.79
CA TYR A 197 -2.30 -5.52 -16.04
C TYR A 197 -2.90 -6.86 -16.48
N ASP A 198 -3.16 -7.78 -15.56
CA ASP A 198 -3.81 -9.07 -15.88
C ASP A 198 -5.24 -8.85 -16.36
N LEU A 199 -6.01 -7.98 -15.70
CA LEU A 199 -7.35 -7.61 -16.15
C LEU A 199 -7.33 -6.98 -17.55
N HIS A 200 -6.38 -6.08 -17.81
CA HIS A 200 -6.22 -5.45 -19.13
C HIS A 200 -5.86 -6.47 -20.21
N LYS A 201 -4.88 -7.32 -19.96
CA LYS A 201 -4.45 -8.39 -20.88
C LYS A 201 -5.57 -9.34 -21.25
N ASN A 202 -6.47 -9.61 -20.30
CA ASN A 202 -7.63 -10.48 -20.49
C ASN A 202 -8.88 -9.76 -21.05
N GLY A 203 -8.77 -8.46 -21.40
CA GLY A 203 -9.90 -7.66 -21.87
C GLY A 203 -11.01 -7.41 -20.84
N GLN A 204 -10.67 -7.50 -19.55
CA GLN A 204 -11.60 -7.40 -18.42
C GLN A 204 -11.55 -6.05 -17.68
N LEU A 205 -10.62 -5.16 -18.05
CA LEU A 205 -10.50 -3.81 -17.48
C LEU A 205 -11.31 -2.83 -18.33
N PRO A 206 -12.49 -2.35 -17.87
CA PRO A 206 -13.41 -1.57 -18.69
C PRO A 206 -13.18 -0.06 -18.66
N PHE A 207 -12.23 0.42 -17.87
CA PHE A 207 -11.94 1.83 -17.64
C PHE A 207 -10.43 2.07 -17.57
N PRO A 208 -9.95 3.32 -17.75
CA PRO A 208 -8.54 3.64 -17.55
C PRO A 208 -8.12 3.49 -16.09
N ALA A 209 -6.90 3.02 -15.88
CA ALA A 209 -6.27 2.93 -14.59
C ALA A 209 -4.90 3.63 -14.61
N ILE A 210 -4.60 4.44 -13.61
CA ILE A 210 -3.26 5.02 -13.41
C ILE A 210 -2.52 4.19 -12.36
N ASN A 211 -1.43 3.60 -12.80
CA ASN A 211 -0.43 2.93 -11.97
C ASN A 211 0.42 3.99 -11.27
N VAL A 212 0.05 4.36 -10.06
CA VAL A 212 0.80 5.30 -9.23
C VAL A 212 2.08 4.67 -8.69
N ASN A 213 2.07 3.35 -8.44
CA ASN A 213 3.25 2.65 -7.92
C ASN A 213 4.51 2.88 -8.77
N ASP A 214 4.38 2.92 -10.10
CA ASP A 214 5.53 3.04 -11.00
C ASP A 214 5.87 4.50 -11.36
N SER A 215 5.18 5.49 -10.80
CA SER A 215 5.71 6.86 -10.74
C SER A 215 7.04 6.84 -10.00
N VAL A 216 8.06 7.51 -10.52
CA VAL A 216 9.41 7.45 -9.93
C VAL A 216 9.42 8.04 -8.52
N THR A 217 8.67 9.13 -8.32
CA THR A 217 8.51 9.76 -6.99
C THR A 217 7.69 8.93 -6.02
N LYS A 218 7.06 7.83 -6.47
CA LYS A 218 6.47 6.82 -5.58
C LYS A 218 7.42 5.64 -5.39
N SER A 219 7.72 4.86 -6.42
CA SER A 219 8.47 3.60 -6.29
C SER A 219 9.87 3.76 -5.72
N LYS A 220 10.60 4.80 -6.13
CA LYS A 220 11.98 5.05 -5.67
C LYS A 220 12.04 5.78 -4.33
N PHE A 221 10.92 6.23 -3.81
CA PHE A 221 10.81 6.94 -2.51
C PHE A 221 10.05 6.11 -1.48
N ASP A 222 8.77 5.85 -1.69
CA ASP A 222 7.93 5.07 -0.79
C ASP A 222 8.47 3.66 -0.59
N ASN A 223 8.55 2.86 -1.65
CA ASN A 223 8.96 1.47 -1.54
C ASN A 223 10.39 1.31 -0.97
N LYS A 224 11.26 2.27 -1.22
CA LYS A 224 12.65 2.22 -0.75
C LYS A 224 12.85 2.92 0.59
N TYR A 225 12.59 4.23 0.65
CA TYR A 225 12.84 5.02 1.86
C TYR A 225 11.79 4.78 2.95
N GLY A 226 10.54 4.53 2.56
CA GLY A 226 9.49 4.15 3.50
C GLY A 226 9.83 2.87 4.23
N CYS A 227 10.24 1.83 3.51
CA CYS A 227 10.68 0.57 4.13
C CYS A 227 11.98 0.74 4.94
N LYS A 228 12.89 1.64 4.49
CA LYS A 228 14.10 1.93 5.25
C LYS A 228 13.80 2.53 6.63
N GLU A 229 12.81 3.39 6.74
CA GLU A 229 12.40 3.97 8.03
C GLU A 229 11.55 3.00 8.86
N SER A 230 10.60 2.30 8.25
CA SER A 230 9.54 1.60 8.96
C SER A 230 9.87 0.15 9.37
N LEU A 231 10.80 -0.55 8.68
CA LEU A 231 11.07 -1.95 8.98
C LEU A 231 11.62 -2.15 10.39
N VAL A 232 12.71 -1.48 10.72
CA VAL A 232 13.34 -1.62 12.05
C VAL A 232 12.46 -1.02 13.15
N ASP A 233 11.67 0.00 12.86
CA ASP A 233 10.65 0.52 13.79
C ASP A 233 9.64 -0.57 14.15
N GLY A 234 9.10 -1.29 13.16
CA GLY A 234 8.17 -2.41 13.39
C GLY A 234 8.79 -3.53 14.22
N ILE A 235 9.99 -3.97 13.87
CA ILE A 235 10.68 -5.05 14.62
C ILE A 235 10.95 -4.63 16.07
N ARG A 236 11.43 -3.41 16.32
CA ARG A 236 11.72 -2.91 17.66
C ARG A 236 10.48 -2.78 18.52
N ARG A 237 9.40 -2.21 18.00
CA ARG A 237 8.13 -2.11 18.73
C ARG A 237 7.54 -3.49 19.04
N ALA A 238 7.68 -4.42 18.10
CA ALA A 238 7.20 -5.80 18.30
C ALA A 238 7.98 -6.54 19.36
N THR A 239 9.32 -6.49 19.34
CA THR A 239 10.17 -7.46 20.06
C THR A 239 11.16 -6.82 21.04
N ASP A 240 11.34 -5.49 20.99
CA ASP A 240 12.40 -4.77 21.73
C ASP A 240 13.81 -5.35 21.49
N THR A 241 14.01 -6.01 20.35
CA THR A 241 15.27 -6.67 20.00
C THR A 241 16.29 -5.66 19.51
N MET A 242 17.51 -5.75 20.05
CA MET A 242 18.66 -5.01 19.55
C MET A 242 19.09 -5.56 18.18
N MET A 243 19.13 -4.71 17.16
CA MET A 243 19.50 -5.10 15.80
C MET A 243 21.02 -5.32 15.66
N ALA A 244 21.83 -4.53 16.37
CA ALA A 244 23.29 -4.59 16.25
C ALA A 244 23.81 -6.00 16.54
N GLY A 245 24.66 -6.50 15.60
CA GLY A 245 25.24 -7.83 15.70
C GLY A 245 24.38 -9.00 15.27
N LYS A 246 23.06 -8.82 15.11
CA LYS A 246 22.15 -9.85 14.60
C LYS A 246 22.46 -10.19 13.15
N VAL A 247 22.29 -11.45 12.76
CA VAL A 247 22.27 -11.86 11.36
C VAL A 247 20.85 -11.74 10.85
N ALA A 248 20.66 -10.95 9.80
CA ALA A 248 19.35 -10.74 9.20
C ALA A 248 19.37 -11.13 7.71
N VAL A 249 18.41 -11.93 7.29
CA VAL A 249 18.20 -12.31 5.88
C VAL A 249 17.02 -11.52 5.33
N VAL A 250 17.27 -10.81 4.24
CA VAL A 250 16.23 -10.11 3.45
C VAL A 250 16.01 -10.89 2.17
N CYS A 251 14.81 -11.43 2.01
CA CYS A 251 14.42 -12.16 0.81
C CYS A 251 13.87 -11.19 -0.22
N GLY A 252 14.64 -10.94 -1.29
CA GLY A 252 14.36 -9.98 -2.34
C GLY A 252 15.22 -8.71 -2.26
N TYR A 253 15.59 -8.15 -3.43
CA TYR A 253 16.37 -6.90 -3.54
C TYR A 253 15.81 -5.93 -4.59
N GLY A 254 14.47 -5.94 -4.76
CA GLY A 254 13.73 -4.86 -5.40
C GLY A 254 13.75 -3.58 -4.55
N ASP A 255 12.90 -2.61 -4.84
CA ASP A 255 12.90 -1.33 -4.09
C ASP A 255 12.62 -1.53 -2.59
N VAL A 256 11.66 -2.39 -2.25
CA VAL A 256 11.33 -2.77 -0.85
C VAL A 256 12.52 -3.48 -0.18
N GLY A 257 13.14 -4.44 -0.88
CA GLY A 257 14.31 -5.16 -0.36
C GLY A 257 15.52 -4.28 -0.13
N LYS A 258 15.81 -3.33 -1.06
CA LYS A 258 16.86 -2.33 -0.91
C LYS A 258 16.66 -1.45 0.32
N GLY A 259 15.44 -0.97 0.52
CA GLY A 259 15.08 -0.20 1.72
C GLY A 259 15.24 -1.01 2.99
N SER A 260 14.72 -2.23 3.01
CA SER A 260 14.76 -3.15 4.14
C SER A 260 16.19 -3.54 4.55
N ALA A 261 17.01 -3.90 3.57
CA ALA A 261 18.42 -4.22 3.80
C ALA A 261 19.20 -3.02 4.36
N ALA A 262 18.95 -1.82 3.80
CA ALA A 262 19.57 -0.58 4.30
C ALA A 262 19.10 -0.23 5.72
N SER A 263 17.83 -0.47 6.07
CA SER A 263 17.26 -0.28 7.41
C SER A 263 18.01 -1.12 8.46
N LEU A 264 18.10 -2.42 8.21
CA LEU A 264 18.76 -3.38 9.10
C LEU A 264 20.25 -3.10 9.23
N ARG A 265 20.96 -2.85 8.10
CA ARG A 265 22.38 -2.49 8.10
C ARG A 265 22.63 -1.18 8.85
N GLY A 266 21.78 -0.17 8.64
CA GLY A 266 21.86 1.11 9.35
C GLY A 266 21.67 0.97 10.86
N ALA A 267 20.92 -0.03 11.31
CA ALA A 267 20.75 -0.37 12.72
C ALA A 267 21.87 -1.30 13.27
N GLY A 268 22.87 -1.67 12.47
CA GLY A 268 24.04 -2.45 12.89
C GLY A 268 23.88 -3.97 12.72
N ALA A 269 22.85 -4.44 12.02
CA ALA A 269 22.71 -5.86 11.69
C ALA A 269 23.70 -6.30 10.60
N ARG A 270 24.09 -7.56 10.62
CA ARG A 270 24.83 -8.24 9.55
C ARG A 270 23.79 -8.78 8.53
N VAL A 271 23.65 -8.04 7.43
CA VAL A 271 22.58 -8.30 6.48
C VAL A 271 23.06 -9.18 5.34
N LYS A 272 22.31 -10.23 5.04
CA LYS A 272 22.42 -11.07 3.86
C LYS A 272 21.15 -10.95 3.02
N VAL A 273 21.28 -11.19 1.72
CA VAL A 273 20.19 -11.03 0.75
C VAL A 273 20.01 -12.34 -0.01
N THR A 274 18.76 -12.73 -0.26
CA THR A 274 18.44 -13.77 -1.25
C THR A 274 17.70 -13.14 -2.42
N GLU A 275 18.03 -13.54 -3.66
CA GLU A 275 17.44 -12.92 -4.84
C GLU A 275 17.42 -13.89 -6.03
N VAL A 276 16.36 -13.81 -6.84
CA VAL A 276 16.21 -14.62 -8.06
C VAL A 276 16.57 -13.84 -9.33
N ASP A 277 16.43 -12.50 -9.30
CA ASP A 277 16.79 -11.62 -10.41
C ASP A 277 18.32 -11.37 -10.40
N PRO A 278 19.06 -11.80 -11.45
CA PRO A 278 20.50 -11.62 -11.49
C PRO A 278 20.95 -10.16 -11.49
N ILE A 279 20.12 -9.22 -11.97
CA ILE A 279 20.46 -7.78 -11.94
C ILE A 279 20.33 -7.26 -10.51
N CYS A 280 19.25 -7.58 -9.81
CA CYS A 280 19.07 -7.20 -8.42
C CYS A 280 20.10 -7.87 -7.50
N ALA A 281 20.45 -9.13 -7.75
CA ALA A 281 21.50 -9.84 -7.02
C ALA A 281 22.89 -9.16 -7.22
N LEU A 282 23.21 -8.77 -8.45
CA LEU A 282 24.45 -8.04 -8.74
C LEU A 282 24.45 -6.67 -8.05
N GLN A 283 23.34 -5.94 -8.03
CA GLN A 283 23.22 -4.68 -7.30
C GLN A 283 23.45 -4.88 -5.80
N ALA A 284 22.85 -5.92 -5.21
CA ALA A 284 23.03 -6.23 -3.78
C ALA A 284 24.51 -6.48 -3.45
N ALA A 285 25.19 -7.26 -4.30
CA ALA A 285 26.63 -7.51 -4.13
C ALA A 285 27.47 -6.23 -4.26
N MET A 286 27.16 -5.33 -5.23
CA MET A 286 27.85 -4.04 -5.38
C MET A 286 27.57 -3.09 -4.21
N ASP A 287 26.37 -3.16 -3.61
CA ASP A 287 26.03 -2.40 -2.41
C ASP A 287 26.68 -2.99 -1.13
N GLY A 288 27.45 -4.07 -1.26
CA GLY A 288 28.24 -4.67 -0.18
C GLY A 288 27.46 -5.64 0.71
N TYR A 289 26.41 -6.25 0.18
CA TYR A 289 25.71 -7.35 0.85
C TYR A 289 26.23 -8.71 0.35
N GLU A 290 26.26 -9.68 1.25
CA GLU A 290 26.42 -11.07 0.87
C GLU A 290 25.10 -11.56 0.25
N VAL A 291 25.14 -12.08 -0.99
CA VAL A 291 24.01 -12.69 -1.66
C VAL A 291 24.15 -14.21 -1.53
N THR A 292 23.15 -14.87 -0.98
CA THR A 292 23.20 -16.28 -0.57
C THR A 292 21.85 -16.98 -0.85
N LEU A 293 21.77 -18.26 -0.55
CA LEU A 293 20.51 -19.00 -0.56
C LEU A 293 19.87 -18.98 0.84
N LEU A 294 18.55 -19.00 0.88
CA LEU A 294 17.83 -19.02 2.15
C LEU A 294 18.15 -20.28 2.96
N GLU A 295 18.26 -21.41 2.29
CA GLU A 295 18.58 -22.71 2.85
C GLU A 295 19.94 -22.73 3.59
N ASP A 296 20.91 -21.94 3.13
CA ASP A 296 22.23 -21.85 3.77
C ASP A 296 22.22 -21.03 5.07
N GLU A 297 21.16 -20.23 5.26
CA GLU A 297 21.07 -19.26 6.36
C GLU A 297 20.03 -19.60 7.43
N VAL A 298 19.08 -20.50 7.14
CA VAL A 298 17.96 -20.79 8.06
C VAL A 298 18.41 -21.17 9.48
N ALA A 299 19.48 -21.93 9.61
CA ALA A 299 20.02 -22.34 10.91
C ALA A 299 20.84 -21.26 11.63
N ASN A 300 21.25 -20.20 10.95
CA ASN A 300 22.23 -19.24 11.43
C ASN A 300 21.66 -17.85 11.69
N ALA A 301 20.64 -17.42 10.92
CA ALA A 301 20.10 -16.07 11.03
C ALA A 301 19.14 -15.90 12.21
N ASP A 302 19.07 -14.67 12.72
CA ASP A 302 18.21 -14.26 13.81
C ASP A 302 16.89 -13.66 13.33
N ILE A 303 16.90 -13.06 12.14
CA ILE A 303 15.80 -12.28 11.58
C ILE A 303 15.64 -12.63 10.10
N PHE A 304 14.41 -12.91 9.70
CA PHE A 304 14.04 -13.23 8.32
C PHE A 304 12.93 -12.30 7.87
N ILE A 305 13.17 -11.54 6.78
CA ILE A 305 12.21 -10.55 6.24
C ILE A 305 11.95 -10.83 4.77
N THR A 306 10.68 -11.05 4.40
CA THR A 306 10.27 -11.20 3.01
C THR A 306 9.84 -9.86 2.41
N THR A 307 10.19 -9.63 1.13
CA THR A 307 10.05 -8.35 0.42
C THR A 307 9.76 -8.52 -1.07
N THR A 308 9.28 -9.70 -1.50
CA THR A 308 9.30 -10.10 -2.91
C THR A 308 7.99 -9.87 -3.65
N GLY A 309 6.86 -9.79 -2.94
CA GLY A 309 5.53 -9.82 -3.54
C GLY A 309 5.17 -11.19 -4.18
N ASN A 310 5.97 -12.23 -3.93
CA ASN A 310 5.75 -13.59 -4.40
C ASN A 310 5.03 -14.43 -3.33
N LYS A 311 4.88 -15.71 -3.53
CA LYS A 311 4.29 -16.64 -2.56
C LYS A 311 5.31 -17.67 -2.08
N ASP A 312 5.09 -18.23 -0.88
CA ASP A 312 5.85 -19.35 -0.32
C ASP A 312 7.38 -19.16 -0.38
N VAL A 313 7.84 -17.93 -0.17
CA VAL A 313 9.27 -17.58 -0.11
C VAL A 313 9.90 -18.22 1.13
N ILE A 314 9.25 -18.08 2.28
CA ILE A 314 9.59 -18.82 3.50
C ILE A 314 8.56 -19.93 3.69
N ARG A 315 9.00 -21.19 3.44
CA ARG A 315 8.18 -22.37 3.56
C ARG A 315 8.33 -23.03 4.93
N ILE A 316 7.44 -23.97 5.24
CA ILE A 316 7.46 -24.71 6.51
C ILE A 316 8.77 -25.47 6.73
N GLU A 317 9.41 -25.96 5.66
CA GLU A 317 10.71 -26.63 5.74
C GLU A 317 11.78 -25.68 6.28
N HIS A 318 11.82 -24.43 5.78
CA HIS A 318 12.74 -23.41 6.26
C HIS A 318 12.49 -23.08 7.74
N ILE A 319 11.22 -22.91 8.12
CA ILE A 319 10.83 -22.55 9.51
C ILE A 319 11.26 -23.64 10.51
N ARG A 320 11.18 -24.90 10.13
CA ARG A 320 11.58 -26.03 10.98
C ARG A 320 13.07 -26.08 11.29
N GLU A 321 13.89 -25.51 10.42
CA GLU A 321 15.34 -25.47 10.55
C GLU A 321 15.85 -24.16 11.18
N MET A 322 14.97 -23.17 11.38
CA MET A 322 15.34 -21.92 12.02
C MET A 322 15.75 -22.14 13.48
N LYS A 323 16.71 -21.34 13.92
CA LYS A 323 17.10 -21.38 15.33
C LYS A 323 15.99 -20.91 16.25
N ASP A 324 16.03 -21.37 17.51
CA ASP A 324 15.05 -20.99 18.53
C ASP A 324 14.95 -19.47 18.67
N MET A 325 13.72 -18.97 18.70
CA MET A 325 13.35 -17.56 18.81
C MET A 325 13.76 -16.70 17.60
N ALA A 326 13.97 -17.28 16.42
CA ALA A 326 14.14 -16.50 15.19
C ALA A 326 12.91 -15.63 14.94
N ILE A 327 13.13 -14.38 14.52
CA ILE A 327 12.08 -13.42 14.19
C ILE A 327 11.77 -13.54 12.70
N VAL A 328 10.52 -13.78 12.35
CA VAL A 328 10.04 -13.94 10.98
C VAL A 328 8.97 -12.89 10.70
N GLY A 329 9.15 -12.12 9.65
CA GLY A 329 8.21 -11.08 9.28
C GLY A 329 8.18 -10.79 7.80
N ASN A 330 7.10 -10.17 7.36
CA ASN A 330 6.87 -9.77 5.97
C ASN A 330 6.66 -8.25 5.90
N ILE A 331 7.19 -7.64 4.86
CA ILE A 331 6.93 -6.22 4.53
C ILE A 331 6.38 -6.07 3.09
N GLY A 332 6.09 -7.19 2.42
CA GLY A 332 5.32 -7.22 1.18
C GLY A 332 3.82 -7.05 1.45
N HIS A 333 3.06 -6.69 0.43
CA HIS A 333 1.65 -6.30 0.58
C HIS A 333 0.75 -7.41 1.13
N PHE A 334 0.89 -8.65 0.65
CA PHE A 334 0.06 -9.78 1.08
C PHE A 334 0.79 -10.72 2.06
N ASP A 335 0.01 -11.57 2.73
CA ASP A 335 0.45 -12.51 3.77
C ASP A 335 0.92 -13.87 3.23
N ASN A 336 1.04 -14.03 1.92
CA ASN A 336 1.35 -15.30 1.28
C ASN A 336 2.86 -15.54 1.03
N GLU A 337 3.72 -14.59 1.34
CA GLU A 337 5.17 -14.77 1.20
C GLU A 337 5.74 -15.75 2.25
N ILE A 338 5.11 -15.82 3.41
CA ILE A 338 5.40 -16.78 4.46
C ILE A 338 4.28 -17.81 4.48
N GLN A 339 4.61 -19.11 4.49
CA GLN A 339 3.65 -20.19 4.44
C GLN A 339 2.93 -20.38 5.80
N VAL A 340 2.24 -19.33 6.26
CA VAL A 340 1.55 -19.27 7.55
C VAL A 340 0.45 -20.32 7.65
N ALA A 341 -0.23 -20.63 6.55
CA ALA A 341 -1.28 -21.66 6.54
C ALA A 341 -0.77 -23.03 7.01
N ALA A 342 0.50 -23.37 6.76
CA ALA A 342 1.12 -24.60 7.22
C ALA A 342 1.37 -24.63 8.74
N LEU A 343 1.33 -23.46 9.39
CA LEU A 343 1.54 -23.32 10.84
C LEU A 343 0.23 -23.44 11.65
N LYS A 344 -0.94 -23.48 11.03
CA LYS A 344 -2.26 -23.48 11.71
C LYS A 344 -2.39 -24.57 12.79
N ASN A 345 -1.77 -25.72 12.59
CA ASN A 345 -1.86 -26.85 13.52
C ASN A 345 -0.71 -26.89 14.57
N HIS A 346 0.16 -25.88 14.58
CA HIS A 346 1.22 -25.76 15.58
C HIS A 346 0.68 -25.05 16.83
N LYS A 347 1.44 -25.09 17.90
CA LYS A 347 1.07 -24.38 19.13
C LYS A 347 1.42 -22.92 19.03
N TRP A 348 0.40 -22.07 18.99
CA TRP A 348 0.52 -20.62 18.98
C TRP A 348 0.38 -20.08 20.39
N THR A 349 1.23 -19.12 20.76
CA THR A 349 1.13 -18.35 21.98
C THR A 349 1.20 -16.88 21.62
N ASN A 350 0.09 -16.18 21.72
CA ASN A 350 0.08 -14.73 21.52
C ASN A 350 0.84 -14.06 22.68
N ILE A 351 1.91 -13.34 22.35
CA ILE A 351 2.74 -12.63 23.34
C ILE A 351 2.16 -11.25 23.63
N LYS A 352 1.78 -10.55 22.58
CA LYS A 352 1.06 -9.29 22.59
C LYS A 352 0.44 -9.08 21.20
N GLU A 353 -0.32 -8.04 21.03
CA GLU A 353 -0.96 -7.69 19.74
C GLU A 353 0.05 -7.75 18.58
N GLN A 354 -0.26 -8.53 17.56
CA GLN A 354 0.54 -8.73 16.33
C GLN A 354 1.93 -9.40 16.57
N VAL A 355 2.11 -10.10 17.67
CA VAL A 355 3.36 -10.82 17.99
C VAL A 355 3.01 -12.20 18.53
N ASP A 356 3.27 -13.22 17.73
CA ASP A 356 2.95 -14.61 18.06
C ASP A 356 4.21 -15.46 18.13
N MET A 357 4.31 -16.27 19.16
CA MET A 357 5.32 -17.31 19.28
C MET A 357 4.71 -18.64 18.84
N ILE A 358 5.38 -19.31 17.89
CA ILE A 358 4.92 -20.58 17.34
C ILE A 358 5.95 -21.67 17.65
N GLU A 359 5.51 -22.75 18.30
CA GLU A 359 6.34 -23.89 18.71
C GLU A 359 6.33 -24.97 17.64
N MET A 360 7.52 -25.34 17.16
CA MET A 360 7.71 -26.43 16.20
C MET A 360 7.69 -27.79 16.91
N PRO A 361 7.40 -28.88 16.18
CA PRO A 361 7.45 -30.25 16.76
C PRO A 361 8.81 -30.64 17.36
N SER A 362 9.88 -30.01 16.91
CA SER A 362 11.25 -30.18 17.46
C SER A 362 11.43 -29.54 18.86
N GLY A 363 10.50 -28.69 19.27
CA GLY A 363 10.61 -27.85 20.45
C GLY A 363 11.26 -26.48 20.21
N SER A 364 11.80 -26.21 19.02
CA SER A 364 12.25 -24.87 18.63
C SER A 364 11.03 -23.95 18.40
N ARG A 365 11.22 -22.65 18.59
CA ARG A 365 10.16 -21.64 18.51
C ARG A 365 10.58 -20.54 17.53
N ILE A 366 9.61 -19.95 16.88
CA ILE A 366 9.81 -18.71 16.12
C ILE A 366 8.89 -17.60 16.67
N ILE A 367 9.25 -16.36 16.41
CA ILE A 367 8.40 -15.19 16.60
C ILE A 367 7.90 -14.75 15.24
N LEU A 368 6.60 -14.91 14.98
CA LEU A 368 5.96 -14.44 13.78
C LEU A 368 5.33 -13.06 14.03
N LEU A 369 5.63 -12.10 13.15
CA LEU A 369 5.12 -10.74 13.25
C LEU A 369 3.91 -10.56 12.33
N SER A 370 2.86 -9.90 12.85
CA SER A 370 1.63 -9.55 12.15
C SER A 370 1.00 -10.71 11.37
N GLU A 371 1.12 -11.93 11.89
CA GLU A 371 0.61 -13.16 11.25
C GLU A 371 1.09 -13.32 9.79
N GLY A 372 2.29 -12.83 9.47
CA GLY A 372 2.85 -12.83 8.10
C GLY A 372 2.39 -11.67 7.21
N ARG A 373 1.56 -10.76 7.70
CA ARG A 373 1.14 -9.53 7.01
C ARG A 373 2.20 -8.42 7.17
N LEU A 374 1.92 -7.24 6.63
CA LEU A 374 2.78 -6.05 6.70
C LEU A 374 3.15 -5.68 8.14
N LEU A 375 4.35 -6.07 8.58
CA LEU A 375 4.81 -5.83 9.95
C LEU A 375 5.01 -4.34 10.29
N ASN A 376 5.38 -3.52 9.31
CA ASN A 376 5.58 -2.08 9.51
C ASN A 376 4.28 -1.34 9.82
N LEU A 377 3.14 -1.84 9.37
CA LEU A 377 1.80 -1.32 9.67
C LEU A 377 1.16 -2.05 10.86
N GLY A 378 1.27 -3.37 10.91
CA GLY A 378 0.70 -4.17 11.98
C GLY A 378 1.39 -3.92 13.32
N ASN A 379 2.72 -3.88 13.35
CA ASN A 379 3.53 -3.71 14.55
C ASN A 379 3.97 -2.26 14.81
N ALA A 380 3.81 -1.34 13.84
CA ALA A 380 4.18 0.06 13.98
C ALA A 380 3.14 0.98 13.31
N THR A 381 3.57 2.10 12.76
CA THR A 381 2.71 3.14 12.18
C THR A 381 2.86 3.31 10.68
N GLY A 382 3.60 2.40 10.03
CA GLY A 382 3.85 2.42 8.59
C GLY A 382 4.91 3.42 8.17
N HIS A 383 4.83 3.87 6.92
CA HIS A 383 5.79 4.78 6.33
C HIS A 383 5.61 6.21 6.87
N PRO A 384 6.71 6.99 7.01
CA PRO A 384 6.66 8.34 7.56
C PRO A 384 5.94 9.33 6.63
N SER A 385 5.40 10.39 7.21
CA SER A 385 4.54 11.36 6.51
C SER A 385 5.19 11.99 5.28
N PHE A 386 6.48 12.33 5.32
CA PHE A 386 7.17 12.93 4.18
C PHE A 386 7.22 12.01 2.96
N VAL A 387 7.46 10.71 3.18
CA VAL A 387 7.45 9.71 2.10
C VAL A 387 6.04 9.52 1.54
N MET A 388 5.05 9.39 2.43
CA MET A 388 3.65 9.26 2.02
C MET A 388 3.11 10.52 1.34
N SER A 389 3.68 11.69 1.63
CA SER A 389 3.36 12.91 0.88
C SER A 389 3.71 12.76 -0.60
N ALA A 390 4.83 12.14 -0.95
CA ALA A 390 5.18 11.90 -2.35
C ALA A 390 4.17 10.96 -3.03
N SER A 391 3.87 9.81 -2.42
CA SER A 391 2.88 8.85 -2.93
C SER A 391 1.50 9.48 -3.08
N PHE A 392 1.01 10.15 -2.05
CA PHE A 392 -0.34 10.70 -2.03
C PHE A 392 -0.50 11.95 -2.89
N THR A 393 0.57 12.70 -3.14
CA THR A 393 0.54 13.75 -4.16
C THR A 393 0.37 13.15 -5.56
N ASN A 394 1.05 12.02 -5.84
CA ASN A 394 0.80 11.26 -7.07
C ASN A 394 -0.66 10.79 -7.17
N GLN A 395 -1.25 10.28 -6.07
CA GLN A 395 -2.66 9.87 -6.03
C GLN A 395 -3.61 11.04 -6.34
N VAL A 396 -3.40 12.20 -5.70
CA VAL A 396 -4.22 13.39 -5.96
C VAL A 396 -4.13 13.80 -7.43
N LEU A 397 -2.93 13.86 -8.00
CA LEU A 397 -2.75 14.21 -9.40
C LEU A 397 -3.34 13.17 -10.35
N ALA A 398 -3.24 11.87 -10.02
CA ALA A 398 -3.86 10.79 -10.78
C ALA A 398 -5.40 10.89 -10.77
N GLN A 399 -6.01 11.17 -9.60
CA GLN A 399 -7.45 11.36 -9.50
C GLN A 399 -7.92 12.59 -10.30
N ILE A 400 -7.16 13.69 -10.26
CA ILE A 400 -7.47 14.89 -11.08
C ILE A 400 -7.37 14.55 -12.57
N GLU A 401 -6.29 13.89 -13.00
CA GLU A 401 -6.07 13.50 -14.41
C GLU A 401 -7.19 12.61 -14.92
N LEU A 402 -7.53 11.55 -14.19
CA LEU A 402 -8.62 10.63 -14.55
C LEU A 402 -9.99 11.32 -14.55
N TRP A 403 -10.26 12.19 -13.58
CA TRP A 403 -11.55 12.87 -13.49
C TRP A 403 -11.74 13.92 -14.60
N THR A 404 -10.71 14.71 -14.89
CA THR A 404 -10.80 15.84 -15.82
C THR A 404 -10.50 15.47 -17.28
N LYS A 405 -9.68 14.45 -17.50
CA LYS A 405 -9.22 14.02 -18.83
C LYS A 405 -9.45 12.53 -19.11
N GLY A 406 -10.21 11.82 -18.26
CA GLY A 406 -10.43 10.38 -18.40
C GLY A 406 -11.03 9.98 -19.77
N ALA A 407 -11.74 10.87 -20.44
CA ALA A 407 -12.25 10.63 -21.78
C ALA A 407 -11.13 10.53 -22.88
N ASP A 408 -9.94 11.02 -22.59
CA ASP A 408 -8.78 10.96 -23.48
C ASP A 408 -8.03 9.62 -23.39
N TYR A 409 -8.38 8.80 -22.36
CA TYR A 409 -7.76 7.51 -22.11
C TYR A 409 -8.70 6.37 -22.51
N ALA A 410 -8.23 5.46 -23.36
CA ALA A 410 -8.90 4.19 -23.57
C ALA A 410 -8.82 3.30 -22.31
N PRO A 411 -9.67 2.26 -22.16
CA PRO A 411 -9.46 1.26 -21.13
C PRO A 411 -8.06 0.66 -21.20
N GLY A 412 -7.31 0.73 -20.09
CA GLY A 412 -5.90 0.31 -20.05
C GLY A 412 -5.20 0.79 -18.80
N VAL A 413 -3.93 0.42 -18.63
CA VAL A 413 -3.09 0.80 -17.50
C VAL A 413 -2.04 1.82 -17.96
N TYR A 414 -1.99 2.96 -17.31
CA TYR A 414 -1.14 4.10 -17.63
C TYR A 414 -0.28 4.49 -16.44
N ILE A 415 0.84 5.15 -16.69
CA ILE A 415 1.68 5.79 -15.67
C ILE A 415 1.44 7.29 -15.75
N LEU A 416 1.54 8.00 -14.63
CA LEU A 416 1.46 9.47 -14.64
C LEU A 416 2.51 10.06 -15.58
N PRO A 417 2.14 11.08 -16.38
CA PRO A 417 3.10 11.81 -17.22
C PRO A 417 4.32 12.27 -16.44
N LYS A 418 5.50 12.20 -17.06
CA LYS A 418 6.78 12.57 -16.44
C LYS A 418 6.77 13.99 -15.86
N GLU A 419 6.07 14.90 -16.49
CA GLU A 419 5.91 16.27 -16.01
C GLU A 419 5.22 16.33 -14.65
N LEU A 420 4.20 15.49 -14.41
CA LEU A 420 3.51 15.41 -13.12
C LEU A 420 4.38 14.71 -12.06
N ASP A 421 5.13 13.67 -12.43
CA ASP A 421 6.08 13.01 -11.56
C ASP A 421 7.19 13.98 -11.10
N GLU A 422 7.77 14.80 -12.00
CA GLU A 422 8.71 15.87 -11.64
C GLU A 422 8.05 16.96 -10.78
N LYS A 423 6.78 17.30 -11.02
CA LYS A 423 6.03 18.25 -10.19
C LYS A 423 5.97 17.77 -8.74
N VAL A 424 5.66 16.48 -8.53
CA VAL A 424 5.67 15.88 -7.18
C VAL A 424 7.02 16.13 -6.49
N ALA A 425 8.14 15.80 -7.16
CA ALA A 425 9.47 16.05 -6.59
C ALA A 425 9.68 17.52 -6.23
N ARG A 426 9.37 18.45 -7.15
CA ARG A 426 9.55 19.90 -6.92
C ARG A 426 8.80 20.42 -5.70
N LEU A 427 7.55 19.94 -5.47
CA LEU A 427 6.74 20.32 -4.32
C LEU A 427 7.38 19.95 -2.98
N HIS A 428 8.24 18.92 -2.95
CA HIS A 428 8.92 18.44 -1.74
C HIS A 428 10.27 19.11 -1.48
N LEU A 429 10.96 19.60 -2.52
CA LEU A 429 12.34 20.10 -2.40
C LEU A 429 12.44 21.32 -1.48
N LYS A 430 11.45 22.22 -1.52
CA LYS A 430 11.45 23.42 -0.69
C LYS A 430 11.45 23.09 0.81
N LYS A 431 10.68 22.09 1.22
CA LYS A 431 10.58 21.66 2.62
C LYS A 431 11.90 21.21 3.20
N ILE A 432 12.71 20.53 2.42
CA ILE A 432 14.03 20.02 2.83
C ILE A 432 15.19 20.96 2.47
N GLY A 433 14.90 22.17 2.02
CA GLY A 433 15.91 23.21 1.77
C GLY A 433 16.79 22.96 0.54
N VAL A 434 16.35 22.12 -0.39
CA VAL A 434 17.11 21.83 -1.63
C VAL A 434 16.98 22.99 -2.60
N LYS A 435 18.13 23.38 -3.20
CA LYS A 435 18.24 24.36 -4.27
C LYS A 435 18.64 23.64 -5.55
N LEU A 436 17.81 23.72 -6.58
CA LEU A 436 18.13 23.15 -7.89
C LEU A 436 19.04 24.07 -8.68
N THR A 437 19.95 23.48 -9.45
CA THR A 437 20.66 24.18 -10.50
C THR A 437 19.72 24.41 -11.68
N GLU A 438 19.70 25.62 -12.22
CA GLU A 438 18.90 25.96 -13.39
C GLU A 438 19.74 25.78 -14.66
N LEU A 439 19.15 25.16 -15.69
CA LEU A 439 19.81 25.04 -16.99
C LEU A 439 19.78 26.38 -17.71
N ARG A 440 20.93 26.77 -18.29
CA ARG A 440 20.92 27.81 -19.30
C ARG A 440 20.35 27.26 -20.60
N LYS A 441 19.85 28.14 -21.44
CA LYS A 441 19.26 27.77 -22.74
C LYS A 441 20.22 26.95 -23.62
N ASP A 442 21.50 27.33 -23.68
CA ASP A 442 22.51 26.61 -24.44
C ASP A 442 22.77 25.18 -23.94
N GLN A 443 22.64 24.95 -22.62
CA GLN A 443 22.76 23.64 -22.03
C GLN A 443 21.50 22.78 -22.30
N ALA A 444 20.31 23.37 -22.17
CA ALA A 444 19.07 22.71 -22.49
C ALA A 444 18.99 22.28 -23.97
N ASP A 445 19.36 23.19 -24.88
CA ASP A 445 19.45 22.93 -26.32
C ASP A 445 20.43 21.80 -26.65
N TYR A 446 21.60 21.76 -25.95
CA TYR A 446 22.65 20.73 -26.16
C TYR A 446 22.15 19.32 -25.79
N ILE A 447 21.37 19.17 -24.73
CA ILE A 447 20.86 17.86 -24.27
C ILE A 447 19.42 17.58 -24.79
N GLY A 448 18.82 18.50 -25.56
CA GLY A 448 17.52 18.31 -26.19
C GLY A 448 16.32 18.30 -25.24
N VAL A 449 16.39 19.09 -24.15
CA VAL A 449 15.29 19.24 -23.19
C VAL A 449 14.86 20.70 -23.07
N LYS A 450 13.71 20.95 -22.41
CA LYS A 450 13.32 22.33 -22.04
C LYS A 450 14.11 22.77 -20.80
N VAL A 451 14.29 24.09 -20.63
CA VAL A 451 14.94 24.66 -19.44
C VAL A 451 14.23 24.22 -18.13
N GLU A 452 12.91 24.14 -18.18
CA GLU A 452 12.05 23.79 -17.05
C GLU A 452 11.84 22.27 -16.85
N GLY A 453 12.29 21.44 -17.81
CA GLY A 453 12.04 20.00 -17.84
C GLY A 453 10.84 19.61 -18.73
N PRO A 454 10.43 18.35 -18.71
CA PRO A 454 11.06 17.25 -17.96
C PRO A 454 12.48 16.94 -18.48
N PHE A 455 13.37 16.58 -17.53
CA PHE A 455 14.79 16.39 -17.82
C PHE A 455 15.13 14.99 -18.33
N LYS A 456 14.19 14.06 -18.24
CA LYS A 456 14.34 12.66 -18.69
C LYS A 456 13.16 12.26 -19.57
N ALA A 457 13.40 11.32 -20.48
CA ALA A 457 12.35 10.75 -21.32
C ALA A 457 11.30 9.99 -20.48
N GLU A 458 10.08 9.85 -21.01
CA GLU A 458 8.95 9.18 -20.33
C GLU A 458 9.29 7.77 -19.81
N HIS A 459 10.08 7.00 -20.56
CA HIS A 459 10.46 5.63 -20.19
C HIS A 459 11.58 5.52 -19.16
N TYR A 460 12.23 6.63 -18.78
CA TYR A 460 13.35 6.59 -17.85
C TYR A 460 12.88 6.41 -16.40
N ARG A 461 13.49 5.47 -15.67
CA ARG A 461 13.06 5.01 -14.33
C ARG A 461 14.14 5.17 -13.24
N TYR A 462 15.09 6.03 -13.34
CA TYR A 462 16.13 6.41 -12.34
C TYR A 462 16.81 5.23 -11.61
#